data_c26ce927d307489ef4204095f6deed03
#
_entry.id   c26ce927d307489ef4204095f6deed03
#
_cell.length_a   1.000
_cell.length_b   1.000
_cell.length_c   1.000
_cell.angle_alpha   90.00
_cell.angle_beta   90.00
_cell.angle_gamma   90.00
#
_symmetry.space_group_name_H-M   'P 1'
#
loop_
_entity.id
_entity.type
_entity.pdbx_description
1 polymer ?
#
loop_
_entity_poly.entity_id
_entity_poly.type
_entity_poly.pdbx_seq_one_letter_code
_entity_poly.pdbx_strand_id
1 'polypeptide(L)'
;FNCRSKEHLQTITSRLLQVLLPEKAVKRLSYVGSVIVETYDKFLMGQMIEAVIVGVLVFIAYSLTGLPYAALTGVLAGVLSFIPYIGPFSACALGAIFIFTDSPWKALLSIAVFQLVQLIEGNIIYPRVVGQSVGLPTLFTLAAALIGGNLFGLVGMIFFTPIFAVIYRLVREFVVEKEERNESGEVA
;
A
#
# COMPACT_ATOMS: atom_id res chain seq x y z
N PHE A 1 17.52 9.73 13.81
CA PHE A 1 17.34 9.29 15.21
C PHE A 1 17.64 7.80 15.31
N ASN A 2 18.80 7.48 15.92
CA ASN A 2 19.29 6.23 16.50
C ASN A 2 19.12 4.88 15.77
N CYS A 3 20.02 4.59 14.81
CA CYS A 3 20.34 3.21 14.39
C CYS A 3 20.84 2.34 15.56
N ARG A 4 21.51 2.91 16.54
CA ARG A 4 22.07 2.23 17.71
C ARG A 4 21.02 1.66 18.68
N SER A 5 19.83 2.24 18.71
CA SER A 5 18.72 1.75 19.57
C SER A 5 18.01 0.54 18.94
N LYS A 6 17.94 0.46 17.60
CA LYS A 6 17.37 -0.69 16.88
C LYS A 6 18.24 -1.95 17.06
N GLU A 7 19.56 -1.80 16.96
CA GLU A 7 20.49 -2.91 17.15
C GLU A 7 20.50 -3.45 18.59
N HIS A 8 20.34 -2.54 19.56
CA HIS A 8 20.31 -2.96 20.97
C HIS A 8 19.01 -3.68 21.35
N LEU A 9 17.87 -3.25 20.82
CA LEU A 9 16.58 -3.93 21.00
C LEU A 9 16.56 -5.30 20.28
N GLN A 10 17.09 -5.39 19.08
CA GLN A 10 17.21 -6.65 18.35
C GLN A 10 18.12 -7.64 19.10
N THR A 11 19.21 -7.16 19.68
CA THR A 11 20.16 -8.01 20.41
C THR A 11 19.58 -8.51 21.73
N ILE A 12 18.82 -7.69 22.46
CA ILE A 12 18.17 -8.10 23.71
C ILE A 12 17.02 -9.06 23.42
N THR A 13 16.19 -8.77 22.41
CA THR A 13 15.06 -9.63 22.03
C THR A 13 15.53 -10.97 21.50
N SER A 14 16.60 -11.02 20.71
CA SER A 14 17.16 -12.26 20.22
C SER A 14 17.81 -13.11 21.32
N ARG A 15 18.47 -12.49 22.30
CA ARG A 15 19.04 -13.21 23.47
C ARG A 15 17.95 -13.77 24.37
N LEU A 16 16.88 -13.05 24.64
CA LEU A 16 15.74 -13.53 25.43
C LEU A 16 15.01 -14.68 24.71
N LEU A 17 14.84 -14.58 23.39
CA LEU A 17 14.25 -15.64 22.57
C LEU A 17 15.12 -16.89 22.50
N GLN A 18 16.45 -16.75 22.47
CA GLN A 18 17.40 -17.87 22.45
C GLN A 18 17.40 -18.66 23.77
N VAL A 19 17.02 -18.05 24.88
CA VAL A 19 16.94 -18.72 26.18
C VAL A 19 15.64 -19.52 26.34
N LEU A 20 14.57 -19.09 25.66
CA LEU A 20 13.21 -19.63 25.86
C LEU A 20 12.76 -20.58 24.75
N LEU A 21 13.38 -20.53 23.56
CA LEU A 21 12.93 -21.28 22.37
C LEU A 21 14.09 -22.05 21.71
N PRO A 22 13.83 -23.21 21.10
CA PRO A 22 14.82 -23.94 20.34
C PRO A 22 15.33 -23.10 19.15
N GLU A 23 16.61 -23.24 18.81
CA GLU A 23 17.30 -22.43 17.77
C GLU A 23 16.53 -22.35 16.44
N LYS A 24 15.84 -23.42 16.04
CA LYS A 24 15.01 -23.47 14.83
C LYS A 24 13.82 -22.52 14.90
N ALA A 25 13.20 -22.37 16.06
CA ALA A 25 12.06 -21.46 16.27
C ALA A 25 12.53 -20.00 16.29
N VAL A 26 13.68 -19.72 16.91
CA VAL A 26 14.27 -18.36 16.92
C VAL A 26 14.60 -17.89 15.51
N LYS A 27 15.23 -18.76 14.69
CA LYS A 27 15.54 -18.44 13.29
C LYS A 27 14.26 -18.16 12.47
N ARG A 28 13.22 -18.97 12.62
CA ARG A 28 11.93 -18.73 11.95
C ARG A 28 11.27 -17.43 12.40
N LEU A 29 11.25 -17.16 13.70
CA LEU A 29 10.64 -15.94 14.24
C LEU A 29 11.39 -14.68 13.78
N SER A 30 12.72 -14.73 13.78
CA SER A 30 13.56 -13.65 13.26
C SER A 30 13.34 -13.43 11.76
N TYR A 31 13.20 -14.51 10.99
CA TYR A 31 12.88 -14.44 9.57
C TYR A 31 11.49 -13.78 9.32
N VAL A 32 10.45 -14.24 10.02
CA VAL A 32 9.11 -13.63 9.91
C VAL A 32 9.14 -12.17 10.30
N GLY A 33 9.86 -11.80 11.37
CA GLY A 33 10.04 -10.42 11.77
C GLY A 33 10.71 -9.56 10.70
N SER A 34 11.75 -10.07 10.04
CA SER A 34 12.41 -9.34 8.93
C SER A 34 11.50 -9.19 7.71
N VAL A 35 10.71 -10.22 7.38
CA VAL A 35 9.72 -10.15 6.29
C VAL A 35 8.64 -9.11 6.57
N ILE A 36 8.16 -9.02 7.83
CA ILE A 36 7.19 -7.99 8.23
C ILE A 36 7.77 -6.60 8.02
N VAL A 37 8.94 -6.32 8.60
CA VAL A 37 9.57 -4.99 8.51
C VAL A 37 9.83 -4.62 7.05
N GLU A 38 10.42 -5.52 6.28
CA GLU A 38 10.71 -5.29 4.85
C GLU A 38 9.43 -5.00 4.04
N THR A 39 8.36 -5.76 4.28
CA THR A 39 7.10 -5.59 3.57
C THR A 39 6.44 -4.25 3.91
N TYR A 40 6.44 -3.86 5.19
CA TYR A 40 5.92 -2.57 5.63
C TYR A 40 6.72 -1.40 5.08
N ASP A 41 8.05 -1.46 5.13
CA ASP A 41 8.92 -0.41 4.60
C ASP A 41 8.70 -0.22 3.09
N LYS A 42 8.65 -1.32 2.32
CA LYS A 42 8.37 -1.27 0.88
C LYS A 42 6.97 -0.74 0.57
N PHE A 43 5.96 -1.16 1.34
CA PHE A 43 4.60 -0.69 1.17
C PHE A 43 4.49 0.81 1.44
N LEU A 44 4.98 1.28 2.58
CA LEU A 44 4.92 2.70 2.95
C LEU A 44 5.68 3.57 1.96
N MET A 45 6.87 3.12 1.52
CA MET A 45 7.64 3.85 0.52
C MET A 45 6.92 3.91 -0.82
N GLY A 46 6.35 2.78 -1.28
CA GLY A 46 5.54 2.73 -2.49
C GLY A 46 4.33 3.67 -2.41
N GLN A 47 3.64 3.67 -1.29
CA GLN A 47 2.47 4.51 -1.05
C GLN A 47 2.83 6.01 -1.01
N MET A 48 3.98 6.38 -0.43
CA MET A 48 4.46 7.77 -0.44
C MET A 48 4.79 8.24 -1.87
N ILE A 49 5.46 7.40 -2.65
CA ILE A 49 5.80 7.71 -4.04
C ILE A 49 4.52 7.85 -4.88
N GLU A 50 3.58 6.92 -4.73
CA GLU A 50 2.28 6.96 -5.39
C GLU A 50 1.52 8.25 -5.07
N ALA A 51 1.43 8.61 -3.79
CA ALA A 51 0.75 9.83 -3.34
C ALA A 51 1.28 11.09 -4.04
N VAL A 52 2.60 11.20 -4.15
CA VAL A 52 3.24 12.31 -4.85
C VAL A 52 2.92 12.29 -6.35
N ILE A 53 3.03 11.12 -6.99
CA ILE A 53 2.76 10.99 -8.42
C ILE A 53 1.31 11.32 -8.74
N VAL A 54 0.35 10.76 -7.99
CA VAL A 54 -1.09 11.01 -8.20
C VAL A 54 -1.42 12.49 -7.97
N GLY A 55 -0.90 13.09 -6.90
CA GLY A 55 -1.09 14.51 -6.61
C GLY A 55 -0.59 15.42 -7.73
N VAL A 56 0.61 15.15 -8.24
CA VAL A 56 1.22 15.89 -9.36
C VAL A 56 0.43 15.68 -10.66
N LEU A 57 0.02 14.45 -10.97
CA LEU A 57 -0.76 14.16 -12.18
C LEU A 57 -2.12 14.86 -12.18
N VAL A 58 -2.85 14.83 -11.07
CA VAL A 58 -4.14 15.55 -10.93
C VAL A 58 -3.91 17.05 -11.07
N PHE A 59 -2.89 17.60 -10.42
CA PHE A 59 -2.53 19.01 -10.55
C PHE A 59 -2.25 19.41 -12.00
N ILE A 60 -1.44 18.64 -12.72
CA ILE A 60 -1.09 18.90 -14.13
C ILE A 60 -2.34 18.77 -15.00
N ALA A 61 -3.12 17.70 -14.86
CA ALA A 61 -4.32 17.46 -15.66
C ALA A 61 -5.35 18.59 -15.50
N TYR A 62 -5.59 19.05 -14.27
CA TYR A 62 -6.50 20.13 -13.99
C TYR A 62 -5.97 21.48 -14.48
N SER A 63 -4.67 21.73 -14.35
CA SER A 63 -4.04 22.95 -14.87
C SER A 63 -4.13 23.05 -16.39
N LEU A 64 -3.87 21.93 -17.09
CA LEU A 64 -3.95 21.86 -18.56
C LEU A 64 -5.39 22.04 -19.10
N THR A 65 -6.39 21.58 -18.34
CA THR A 65 -7.81 21.71 -18.70
C THR A 65 -8.44 23.02 -18.23
N GLY A 66 -7.67 23.91 -17.58
CA GLY A 66 -8.16 25.20 -17.08
C GLY A 66 -9.19 25.08 -15.95
N LEU A 67 -9.18 23.96 -15.22
CA LEU A 67 -10.06 23.75 -14.07
C LEU A 67 -9.55 24.53 -12.86
N PRO A 68 -10.44 25.22 -12.12
CA PRO A 68 -10.07 25.90 -10.88
C PRO A 68 -9.67 24.89 -9.79
N TYR A 69 -8.99 25.38 -8.76
CA TYR A 69 -8.57 24.59 -7.60
C TYR A 69 -7.65 23.39 -7.92
N ALA A 70 -6.91 23.45 -9.04
CA ALA A 70 -6.01 22.36 -9.46
C ALA A 70 -5.01 21.95 -8.35
N ALA A 71 -4.37 22.90 -7.68
CA ALA A 71 -3.43 22.63 -6.60
C ALA A 71 -4.13 21.98 -5.39
N LEU A 72 -5.30 22.49 -5.00
CA LEU A 72 -6.06 21.93 -3.88
C LEU A 72 -6.49 20.48 -4.17
N THR A 73 -7.06 20.24 -5.35
CA THR A 73 -7.50 18.89 -5.74
C THR A 73 -6.32 17.93 -5.88
N GLY A 74 -5.19 18.39 -6.41
CA GLY A 74 -3.96 17.59 -6.49
C GLY A 74 -3.43 17.18 -5.11
N VAL A 75 -3.38 18.12 -4.17
CA VAL A 75 -2.97 17.82 -2.78
C VAL A 75 -3.95 16.85 -2.12
N LEU A 76 -5.26 17.07 -2.28
CA LEU A 76 -6.29 16.18 -1.75
C LEU A 76 -6.16 14.77 -2.34
N ALA A 77 -5.96 14.66 -3.66
CA ALA A 77 -5.78 13.39 -4.33
C ALA A 77 -4.54 12.64 -3.80
N GLY A 78 -3.41 13.32 -3.65
CA GLY A 78 -2.20 12.72 -3.09
C GLY A 78 -2.36 12.29 -1.64
N VAL A 79 -2.91 13.13 -0.77
CA VAL A 79 -3.09 12.79 0.64
C VAL A 79 -4.11 11.66 0.83
N LEU A 80 -5.22 11.70 0.11
CA LEU A 80 -6.28 10.70 0.25
C LEU A 80 -5.91 9.37 -0.41
N SER A 81 -4.97 9.33 -1.37
CA SER A 81 -4.52 8.09 -2.02
C SER A 81 -3.91 7.07 -1.03
N PHE A 82 -3.48 7.52 0.16
CA PHE A 82 -3.10 6.61 1.25
C PHE A 82 -4.21 5.64 1.67
N ILE A 83 -5.47 5.97 1.38
CA ILE A 83 -6.63 5.13 1.71
C ILE A 83 -7.04 4.41 0.42
N PRO A 84 -6.71 3.11 0.28
CA PRO A 84 -7.02 2.37 -0.95
C PRO A 84 -8.52 2.44 -1.28
N TYR A 85 -8.85 2.66 -2.54
CA TYR A 85 -10.20 2.76 -3.10
C TYR A 85 -11.02 3.98 -2.62
N ILE A 86 -11.16 4.21 -1.32
CA ILE A 86 -11.95 5.32 -0.78
C ILE A 86 -11.29 6.66 -1.08
N GLY A 87 -9.97 6.73 -1.04
CA GLY A 87 -9.20 7.95 -1.25
C GLY A 87 -9.48 8.64 -2.57
N PRO A 88 -9.31 7.97 -3.71
CA PRO A 88 -9.59 8.54 -5.02
C PRO A 88 -11.04 9.02 -5.18
N PHE A 89 -12.02 8.24 -4.71
CA PHE A 89 -13.42 8.64 -4.76
C PHE A 89 -13.70 9.89 -3.92
N SER A 90 -13.13 9.94 -2.72
CA SER A 90 -13.27 11.11 -1.83
C SER A 90 -12.60 12.35 -2.40
N ALA A 91 -11.40 12.20 -2.97
CA ALA A 91 -10.69 13.31 -3.62
C ALA A 91 -11.46 13.87 -4.82
N CYS A 92 -11.99 12.97 -5.67
CA CYS A 92 -12.82 13.33 -6.80
C CYS A 92 -14.08 14.09 -6.36
N ALA A 93 -14.80 13.55 -5.37
CA ALA A 93 -16.02 14.16 -4.86
C ALA A 93 -15.76 15.54 -4.24
N LEU A 94 -14.75 15.67 -3.39
CA LEU A 94 -14.39 16.95 -2.77
C LEU A 94 -13.93 17.97 -3.84
N GLY A 95 -13.08 17.57 -4.77
CA GLY A 95 -12.64 18.41 -5.87
C GLY A 95 -13.82 18.90 -6.72
N ALA A 96 -14.74 18.01 -7.08
CA ALA A 96 -15.94 18.36 -7.84
C ALA A 96 -16.86 19.32 -7.07
N ILE A 97 -17.04 19.13 -5.75
CA ILE A 97 -17.83 20.04 -4.90
C ILE A 97 -17.22 21.43 -4.89
N PHE A 98 -15.92 21.58 -4.73
CA PHE A 98 -15.26 22.88 -4.77
C PHE A 98 -15.42 23.55 -6.14
N ILE A 99 -15.25 22.81 -7.23
CA ILE A 99 -15.38 23.34 -8.59
C ILE A 99 -16.83 23.66 -8.94
N PHE A 100 -17.79 22.94 -8.37
CA PHE A 100 -19.21 23.18 -8.57
C PHE A 100 -19.61 24.58 -8.10
N THR A 101 -18.97 25.17 -7.11
CA THR A 101 -19.22 26.52 -6.65
C THR A 101 -18.85 27.58 -7.68
N ASP A 102 -17.91 27.27 -8.60
CA ASP A 102 -17.53 28.15 -9.71
C ASP A 102 -18.43 27.91 -10.94
N SER A 103 -18.58 26.64 -11.35
CA SER A 103 -19.44 26.30 -12.50
C SER A 103 -19.82 24.81 -12.46
N PRO A 104 -21.13 24.46 -12.57
CA PRO A 104 -21.60 23.09 -12.64
C PRO A 104 -20.99 22.31 -13.82
N TRP A 105 -20.77 22.97 -14.97
CA TRP A 105 -20.16 22.34 -16.13
C TRP A 105 -18.70 21.99 -15.92
N LYS A 106 -17.95 22.88 -15.28
CA LYS A 106 -16.55 22.58 -14.91
C LYS A 106 -16.46 21.46 -13.88
N ALA A 107 -17.42 21.34 -12.97
CA ALA A 107 -17.48 20.22 -12.02
C ALA A 107 -17.67 18.87 -12.74
N LEU A 108 -18.54 18.82 -13.74
CA LEU A 108 -18.70 17.60 -14.55
C LEU A 108 -17.42 17.27 -15.33
N LEU A 109 -16.80 18.27 -15.94
CA LEU A 109 -15.51 18.09 -16.62
C LEU A 109 -14.42 17.62 -15.67
N SER A 110 -14.38 18.14 -14.43
CA SER A 110 -13.39 17.74 -13.43
C SER A 110 -13.51 16.27 -13.05
N ILE A 111 -14.71 15.73 -12.95
CA ILE A 111 -14.93 14.30 -12.71
C ILE A 111 -14.38 13.49 -13.89
N ALA A 112 -14.67 13.89 -15.13
CA ALA A 112 -14.18 13.18 -16.31
C ALA A 112 -12.64 13.17 -16.38
N VAL A 113 -12.01 14.34 -16.16
CA VAL A 113 -10.55 14.47 -16.15
C VAL A 113 -9.94 13.64 -15.01
N PHE A 114 -10.54 13.67 -13.81
CA PHE A 114 -10.09 12.87 -12.68
C PHE A 114 -10.14 11.37 -12.99
N GLN A 115 -11.22 10.90 -13.61
CA GLN A 115 -11.36 9.48 -14.01
C GLN A 115 -10.31 9.06 -15.05
N LEU A 116 -9.92 9.93 -15.97
CA LEU A 116 -8.82 9.66 -16.90
C LEU A 116 -7.49 9.50 -16.16
N VAL A 117 -7.21 10.36 -15.17
CA VAL A 117 -6.03 10.22 -14.31
C VAL A 117 -6.07 8.91 -13.54
N GLN A 118 -7.23 8.54 -12.99
CA GLN A 118 -7.40 7.27 -12.27
C GLN A 118 -7.20 6.04 -13.16
N LEU A 119 -7.59 6.09 -14.43
CA LEU A 119 -7.31 5.01 -15.39
C LEU A 119 -5.80 4.85 -15.61
N ILE A 120 -5.05 5.95 -15.70
CA ILE A 120 -3.60 5.91 -15.84
C ILE A 120 -2.95 5.40 -14.54
N GLU A 121 -3.40 5.91 -13.40
CA GLU A 121 -2.93 5.48 -12.09
C GLU A 121 -3.13 3.97 -11.89
N GLY A 122 -4.37 3.47 -11.99
CA GLY A 122 -4.71 2.08 -11.71
C GLY A 122 -4.10 1.07 -12.68
N ASN A 123 -3.89 1.42 -13.95
CA ASN A 123 -3.35 0.50 -14.95
C ASN A 123 -1.83 0.59 -15.14
N ILE A 124 -1.23 1.73 -14.84
CA ILE A 124 0.19 1.97 -15.14
C ILE A 124 1.00 2.23 -13.88
N ILE A 125 0.56 3.13 -13.02
CA ILE A 125 1.34 3.64 -11.89
C ILE A 125 1.27 2.67 -10.72
N TYR A 126 0.05 2.36 -10.27
CA TYR A 126 -0.15 1.48 -9.11
C TYR A 126 0.56 0.12 -9.24
N PRO A 127 0.44 -0.61 -10.38
CA PRO A 127 1.14 -1.89 -10.52
C PRO A 127 2.67 -1.77 -10.49
N ARG A 128 3.21 -0.65 -10.97
CA ARG A 128 4.67 -0.44 -11.01
C ARG A 128 5.25 0.07 -9.70
N VAL A 129 4.52 0.88 -8.96
CA VAL A 129 5.00 1.56 -7.74
C VAL A 129 4.68 0.75 -6.50
N VAL A 130 3.43 0.37 -6.33
CA VAL A 130 2.95 -0.34 -5.14
C VAL A 130 2.86 -1.85 -5.38
N GLY A 131 2.31 -2.27 -6.50
CA GLY A 131 2.08 -3.68 -6.81
C GLY A 131 3.33 -4.52 -6.81
N GLN A 132 4.44 -4.03 -7.39
CA GLN A 132 5.74 -4.72 -7.38
C GLN A 132 6.39 -4.72 -5.99
N SER A 133 6.15 -3.69 -5.19
CA SER A 133 6.74 -3.54 -3.87
C SER A 133 6.17 -4.54 -2.86
N VAL A 134 4.92 -4.93 -3.02
CA VAL A 134 4.19 -5.78 -2.06
C VAL A 134 3.94 -7.19 -2.63
N GLY A 135 3.96 -7.35 -3.95
CA GLY A 135 3.76 -8.64 -4.63
C GLY A 135 2.38 -9.27 -4.41
N LEU A 136 1.40 -8.47 -3.98
CA LEU A 136 0.05 -8.93 -3.67
C LEU A 136 -0.87 -8.75 -4.90
N PRO A 137 -1.61 -9.78 -5.33
CA PRO A 137 -2.64 -9.62 -6.34
C PRO A 137 -3.72 -8.62 -5.89
N THR A 138 -4.25 -7.83 -6.82
CA THR A 138 -5.22 -6.74 -6.56
C THR A 138 -6.46 -7.20 -5.77
N LEU A 139 -6.93 -8.43 -5.99
CA LEU A 139 -8.04 -9.02 -5.23
C LEU A 139 -7.75 -9.10 -3.72
N PHE A 140 -6.55 -9.50 -3.35
CA PHE A 140 -6.14 -9.59 -1.94
C PHE A 140 -5.96 -8.22 -1.30
N THR A 141 -5.50 -7.23 -2.09
CA THR A 141 -5.42 -5.84 -1.63
C THR A 141 -6.81 -5.28 -1.31
N LEU A 142 -7.78 -5.55 -2.19
CA LEU A 142 -9.19 -5.17 -1.95
C LEU A 142 -9.77 -5.86 -0.72
N ALA A 143 -9.57 -7.18 -0.60
CA ALA A 143 -10.03 -7.93 0.56
C ALA A 143 -9.41 -7.42 1.86
N ALA A 144 -8.11 -7.14 1.87
CA ALA A 144 -7.41 -6.58 3.02
C ALA A 144 -7.97 -5.22 3.43
N ALA A 145 -8.20 -4.33 2.46
CA ALA A 145 -8.78 -3.01 2.71
C ALA A 145 -10.21 -3.11 3.28
N LEU A 146 -11.06 -4.00 2.72
CA LEU A 146 -12.43 -4.20 3.21
C LEU A 146 -12.47 -4.79 4.62
N ILE A 147 -11.66 -5.82 4.88
CA ILE A 147 -11.59 -6.46 6.20
C ILE A 147 -11.02 -5.48 7.22
N GLY A 148 -9.91 -4.82 6.90
CA GLY A 148 -9.28 -3.82 7.74
C GLY A 148 -10.22 -2.65 8.04
N GLY A 149 -10.95 -2.20 7.02
CA GLY A 149 -11.93 -1.13 7.13
C GLY A 149 -13.09 -1.45 8.07
N ASN A 150 -13.61 -2.67 8.00
CA ASN A 150 -14.66 -3.13 8.90
C ASN A 150 -14.21 -3.28 10.36
N LEU A 151 -12.95 -3.68 10.59
CA LEU A 151 -12.43 -3.94 11.93
C LEU A 151 -11.93 -2.68 12.62
N PHE A 152 -11.22 -1.81 11.90
CA PHE A 152 -10.49 -0.66 12.48
C PHE A 152 -10.70 0.64 11.69
N GLY A 153 -11.68 0.71 10.80
CA GLY A 153 -11.95 1.91 9.99
C GLY A 153 -10.81 2.26 9.04
N LEU A 154 -10.58 3.56 8.82
CA LEU A 154 -9.57 4.05 7.88
C LEU A 154 -8.14 3.57 8.21
N VAL A 155 -7.81 3.50 9.49
CA VAL A 155 -6.50 3.01 9.95
C VAL A 155 -6.33 1.54 9.57
N GLY A 156 -7.38 0.73 9.73
CA GLY A 156 -7.37 -0.66 9.32
C GLY A 156 -7.15 -0.86 7.83
N MET A 157 -7.77 -0.04 6.98
CA MET A 157 -7.57 -0.12 5.52
C MET A 157 -6.10 0.01 5.12
N ILE A 158 -5.37 0.92 5.75
CA ILE A 158 -3.96 1.17 5.46
C ILE A 158 -3.07 0.04 5.99
N PHE A 159 -3.28 -0.37 7.25
CA PHE A 159 -2.37 -1.32 7.90
C PHE A 159 -2.64 -2.78 7.56
N PHE A 160 -3.87 -3.16 7.19
CA PHE A 160 -4.20 -4.54 6.83
C PHE A 160 -3.63 -4.96 5.48
N THR A 161 -3.45 -4.03 4.55
CA THR A 161 -2.86 -4.34 3.24
C THR A 161 -1.46 -4.96 3.37
N PRO A 162 -0.49 -4.38 4.10
CA PRO A 162 0.80 -5.02 4.30
C PRO A 162 0.74 -6.29 5.17
N ILE A 163 -0.22 -6.43 6.09
CA ILE A 163 -0.43 -7.67 6.84
C ILE A 163 -0.78 -8.82 5.89
N PHE A 164 -1.74 -8.60 5.00
CA PHE A 164 -2.10 -9.59 3.97
C PHE A 164 -0.95 -9.92 3.03
N ALA A 165 -0.12 -8.92 2.69
CA ALA A 165 1.07 -9.13 1.88
C ALA A 165 2.10 -10.03 2.58
N VAL A 166 2.34 -9.84 3.87
CA VAL A 166 3.20 -10.71 4.67
C VAL A 166 2.66 -12.13 4.70
N ILE A 167 1.37 -12.31 4.99
CA ILE A 167 0.74 -13.63 5.02
C ILE A 167 0.85 -14.30 3.64
N TYR A 168 0.52 -13.59 2.57
CA TYR A 168 0.61 -14.12 1.21
C TYR A 168 2.04 -14.54 0.84
N ARG A 169 3.03 -13.71 1.16
CA ARG A 169 4.44 -14.02 0.92
C ARG A 169 4.88 -15.27 1.68
N LEU A 170 4.57 -15.38 2.95
CA LEU A 170 4.93 -16.54 3.77
C LEU A 170 4.25 -17.83 3.29
N VAL A 171 2.97 -17.75 2.91
CA VAL A 171 2.25 -18.92 2.36
C VAL A 171 2.84 -19.32 1.02
N ARG A 172 3.12 -18.37 0.13
CA ARG A 172 3.73 -18.65 -1.17
C ARG A 172 5.10 -19.30 -1.03
N GLU A 173 5.96 -18.80 -0.15
CA GLU A 173 7.27 -19.38 0.11
C GLU A 173 7.15 -20.81 0.65
N PHE A 174 6.19 -21.05 1.55
CA PHE A 174 5.94 -22.39 2.08
C PHE A 174 5.44 -23.38 1.01
N VAL A 175 4.60 -22.94 0.10
CA VAL A 175 4.09 -23.77 -1.00
C VAL A 175 5.22 -24.12 -1.96
N VAL A 176 6.02 -23.14 -2.38
CA VAL A 176 7.16 -23.38 -3.29
C VAL A 176 8.19 -24.32 -2.67
N GLU A 177 8.55 -24.13 -1.40
CA GLU A 177 9.48 -25.02 -0.69
C GLU A 177 8.96 -26.46 -0.63
N LYS A 178 7.63 -26.63 -0.48
CA LYS A 178 7.01 -27.96 -0.46
C LYS A 178 6.94 -28.60 -1.83
N GLU A 179 6.73 -27.83 -2.90
CA GLU A 179 6.74 -28.31 -4.28
C GLU A 179 8.14 -28.77 -4.68
N GLU A 180 9.17 -27.99 -4.42
CA GLU A 180 10.56 -28.35 -4.68
C GLU A 180 10.99 -29.61 -3.93
N ARG A 181 10.53 -29.79 -2.68
CA ARG A 181 10.80 -30.99 -1.90
C ARG A 181 10.12 -32.23 -2.49
N ASN A 182 8.90 -32.08 -3.01
CA ASN A 182 8.17 -33.17 -3.64
C ASN A 182 8.81 -33.57 -5.00
N GLU A 183 9.29 -32.58 -5.77
CA GLU A 183 9.96 -32.84 -7.05
C GLU A 183 11.36 -33.47 -6.86
N SER A 184 12.07 -33.12 -5.79
CA SER A 184 13.37 -33.72 -5.46
C SER A 184 13.29 -35.12 -4.90
N GLY A 185 12.08 -35.70 -4.76
CA GLY A 185 11.92 -37.11 -4.33
C GLY A 185 12.27 -37.40 -2.86
N GLU A 186 12.36 -36.36 -2.02
CA GLU A 186 12.74 -36.46 -0.61
C GLU A 186 11.56 -36.79 0.33
N VAL A 187 10.44 -37.25 -0.26
CA VAL A 187 9.28 -37.77 0.48
C VAL A 187 9.20 -39.28 0.25
N ALA A 188 9.96 -40.01 1.03
CA ALA A 188 9.74 -41.40 1.33
C ALA A 188 9.59 -41.58 2.86
#